data_30bc8e304c759733fede2a4e4fc6006e
#
_entry.id   30bc8e304c759733fede2a4e4fc6006e
#
_cell.length_a   1.000
_cell.length_b   1.000
_cell.length_c   1.000
_cell.angle_alpha   90.00
_cell.angle_beta   90.00
_cell.angle_gamma   90.00
#
_symmetry.space_group_name_H-M   'P 1'
#
loop_
_entity.id
_entity.type
_entity.pdbx_description
1 polymer ?
#
loop_
_entity_poly.entity_id
_entity_poly.type
_entity_poly.pdbx_seq_one_letter_code
_entity_poly.pdbx_strand_id
1 'polypeptide(L)'
;MNPTTIQLIGAGLFAVALLHTFSTKFFERLAHTRPTHAGLWHLLGEVEVVFGFWAFVLVVAMFATEGKAVALHYLDTRNFTEPLFVFAIMVAAASKPILQAAGALTRGLTRSLPLAPGLSFVLVVLTLVPLMGSFITEPAAM
;
A
#
# COMPACT_ATOMS: atom_id res chain seq x y z
N MET A 1 -22.56 27.54 -3.10
CA MET A 1 -22.48 26.87 -1.78
C MET A 1 -21.10 27.15 -1.23
N ASN A 2 -21.00 27.75 -0.04
CA ASN A 2 -19.69 27.97 0.59
C ASN A 2 -19.25 26.66 1.28
N PRO A 3 -17.99 26.25 1.11
CA PRO A 3 -17.49 25.05 1.77
C PRO A 3 -17.49 25.22 3.29
N THR A 4 -17.78 24.16 4.01
CA THR A 4 -17.68 24.15 5.48
C THR A 4 -16.22 24.10 5.92
N THR A 5 -15.92 24.51 7.16
CA THR A 5 -14.54 24.47 7.70
C THR A 5 -13.92 23.08 7.58
N ILE A 6 -14.68 22.02 7.87
CA ILE A 6 -14.15 20.66 7.79
C ILE A 6 -13.88 20.21 6.34
N GLN A 7 -14.67 20.70 5.37
CA GLN A 7 -14.39 20.44 3.95
C GLN A 7 -13.10 21.10 3.49
N LEU A 8 -12.81 22.32 3.96
CA LEU A 8 -11.54 23.00 3.68
C LEU A 8 -10.35 22.29 4.34
N ILE A 9 -10.50 21.85 5.58
CA ILE A 9 -9.48 21.05 6.27
C ILE A 9 -9.24 19.75 5.51
N GLY A 10 -10.31 19.05 5.11
CA GLY A 10 -10.20 17.80 4.34
C GLY A 10 -9.48 18.00 3.01
N ALA A 11 -9.82 19.04 2.25
CA ALA A 11 -9.15 19.38 1.01
C ALA A 11 -7.66 19.72 1.23
N GLY A 12 -7.35 20.48 2.28
CA GLY A 12 -5.98 20.80 2.66
C GLY A 12 -5.16 19.57 3.03
N LEU A 13 -5.71 18.69 3.87
CA LEU A 13 -5.06 17.43 4.27
C LEU A 13 -4.86 16.49 3.07
N PHE A 14 -5.82 16.43 2.16
CA PHE A 14 -5.68 15.66 0.93
C PHE A 14 -4.55 16.21 0.05
N ALA A 15 -4.45 17.53 -0.11
CA ALA A 15 -3.34 18.14 -0.83
C ALA A 15 -1.98 17.83 -0.19
N VAL A 16 -1.91 17.86 1.16
CA VAL A 16 -0.69 17.48 1.89
C VAL A 16 -0.37 16.00 1.72
N ALA A 17 -1.39 15.11 1.74
CA ALA A 17 -1.20 13.68 1.46
C ALA A 17 -0.61 13.45 0.07
N LEU A 18 -1.11 14.14 -0.96
CA LEU A 18 -0.55 14.10 -2.31
C LEU A 18 0.92 14.55 -2.35
N LEU A 19 1.23 15.69 -1.73
CA LEU A 19 2.62 16.17 -1.65
C LEU A 19 3.53 15.18 -0.93
N HIS A 20 3.04 14.56 0.14
CA HIS A 20 3.77 13.52 0.87
C HIS A 20 4.04 12.31 -0.03
N THR A 21 3.05 11.86 -0.80
CA THR A 21 3.20 10.75 -1.76
C THR A 21 4.30 11.01 -2.79
N PHE A 22 4.43 12.23 -3.29
CA PHE A 22 5.54 12.59 -4.17
C PHE A 22 6.91 12.66 -3.47
N SER A 23 6.91 12.68 -2.14
CA SER A 23 8.14 12.70 -1.32
C SER A 23 8.61 11.32 -0.87
N THR A 24 7.98 10.22 -1.30
CA THR A 24 8.31 8.84 -0.88
C THR A 24 9.77 8.48 -1.11
N LYS A 25 10.35 8.86 -2.25
CA LYS A 25 11.78 8.67 -2.56
C LYS A 25 12.72 9.32 -1.54
N PHE A 26 12.30 10.40 -0.90
CA PHE A 26 13.06 11.03 0.17
C PHE A 26 13.07 10.15 1.42
N PHE A 27 11.93 9.57 1.79
CA PHE A 27 11.81 8.66 2.93
C PHE A 27 12.57 7.35 2.70
N GLU A 28 12.55 6.80 1.49
CA GLU A 28 13.36 5.63 1.12
C GLU A 28 14.86 5.90 1.31
N ARG A 29 15.36 7.05 0.83
CA ARG A 29 16.76 7.45 1.07
C ARG A 29 17.08 7.59 2.56
N LEU A 30 16.12 8.10 3.34
CA LEU A 30 16.29 8.26 4.78
C LEU A 30 16.34 6.89 5.49
N ALA A 31 15.56 5.91 5.03
CA ALA A 31 15.61 4.52 5.50
C ALA A 31 17.00 3.91 5.30
N HIS A 32 17.62 4.13 4.14
CA HIS A 32 18.98 3.64 3.86
C HIS A 32 20.07 4.36 4.64
N THR A 33 19.91 5.66 4.93
CA THR A 33 20.93 6.46 5.61
C THR A 33 20.82 6.43 7.14
N ARG A 34 19.67 6.06 7.69
CA ARG A 34 19.38 6.00 9.13
C ARG A 34 18.82 4.65 9.56
N PRO A 35 19.66 3.62 9.67
CA PRO A 35 19.22 2.24 9.92
C PRO A 35 18.47 2.05 11.25
N THR A 36 18.73 2.90 12.26
CA THR A 36 18.07 2.83 13.58
C THR A 36 16.55 2.95 13.49
N HIS A 37 16.02 3.67 12.49
CA HIS A 37 14.60 3.91 12.27
C HIS A 37 14.17 3.55 10.84
N ALA A 38 14.91 2.65 10.16
CA ALA A 38 14.64 2.28 8.78
C ALA A 38 13.19 1.83 8.56
N GLY A 39 12.63 1.01 9.46
CA GLY A 39 11.24 0.56 9.36
C GLY A 39 10.22 1.70 9.38
N LEU A 40 10.45 2.74 10.19
CA LEU A 40 9.58 3.92 10.23
C LEU A 40 9.65 4.71 8.90
N TRP A 41 10.87 4.88 8.37
CA TRP A 41 11.06 5.60 7.11
C TRP A 41 10.49 4.84 5.92
N HIS A 42 10.62 3.50 5.87
CA HIS A 42 9.95 2.68 4.86
C HIS A 42 8.43 2.82 4.96
N LEU A 43 7.87 2.74 6.16
CA LEU A 43 6.44 2.91 6.39
C LEU A 43 5.92 4.26 5.88
N LEU A 44 6.65 5.35 6.14
CA LEU A 44 6.30 6.69 5.64
C LEU A 44 6.53 6.86 4.12
N GLY A 45 7.22 5.94 3.49
CA GLY A 45 7.37 5.85 2.04
C GLY A 45 6.23 5.10 1.34
N GLU A 46 5.41 4.34 2.06
CA GLU A 46 4.32 3.57 1.48
C GLU A 46 3.07 4.44 1.29
N VAL A 47 2.54 4.44 0.07
CA VAL A 47 1.41 5.30 -0.35
C VAL A 47 0.17 5.04 0.50
N GLU A 48 -0.13 3.77 0.78
CA GLU A 48 -1.29 3.34 1.58
C GLU A 48 -1.21 3.87 3.01
N VAL A 49 0.00 3.82 3.59
CA VAL A 49 0.25 4.33 4.94
C VAL A 49 0.14 5.85 4.99
N VAL A 50 0.64 6.55 3.96
CA VAL A 50 0.55 8.01 3.85
C VAL A 50 -0.91 8.46 3.85
N PHE A 51 -1.74 7.88 2.99
CA PHE A 51 -3.17 8.23 2.95
C PHE A 51 -3.91 7.82 4.22
N GLY A 52 -3.60 6.64 4.80
CA GLY A 52 -4.15 6.20 6.08
C GLY A 52 -3.81 7.15 7.22
N PHE A 53 -2.57 7.61 7.30
CA PHE A 53 -2.12 8.59 8.29
C PHE A 53 -2.87 9.93 8.17
N TRP A 54 -2.96 10.50 6.97
CA TRP A 54 -3.65 11.77 6.77
C TRP A 54 -5.17 11.65 6.94
N ALA A 55 -5.77 10.49 6.62
CA ALA A 55 -7.17 10.21 6.95
C ALA A 55 -7.40 10.15 8.47
N PHE A 56 -6.47 9.56 9.23
CA PHE A 56 -6.51 9.59 10.69
C PHE A 56 -6.44 11.02 11.24
N VAL A 57 -5.54 11.85 10.70
CA VAL A 57 -5.44 13.28 11.06
C VAL A 57 -6.76 14.02 10.79
N LEU A 58 -7.43 13.71 9.66
CA LEU A 58 -8.75 14.26 9.36
C LEU A 58 -9.79 13.89 10.43
N VAL A 59 -9.84 12.63 10.85
CA VAL A 59 -10.76 12.18 11.90
C VAL A 59 -10.49 12.91 13.22
N VAL A 60 -9.23 13.09 13.59
CA VAL A 60 -8.85 13.87 14.78
C VAL A 60 -9.28 15.34 14.65
N ALA A 61 -9.09 15.94 13.48
CA ALA A 61 -9.54 17.31 13.22
C ALA A 61 -11.07 17.44 13.33
N MET A 62 -11.82 16.47 12.77
CA MET A 62 -13.29 16.41 12.91
C MET A 62 -13.70 16.30 14.37
N PHE A 63 -13.02 15.46 15.13
CA PHE A 63 -13.29 15.30 16.55
C PHE A 63 -13.08 16.62 17.33
N ALA A 64 -12.05 17.37 16.99
CA ALA A 64 -11.71 18.64 17.64
C ALA A 64 -12.63 19.80 17.23
N THR A 65 -13.08 19.85 15.97
CA THR A 65 -13.86 20.98 15.41
C THR A 65 -15.35 20.76 15.47
N GLU A 66 -15.82 19.55 15.15
CA GLU A 66 -17.26 19.22 15.02
C GLU A 66 -17.77 18.37 16.20
N GLY A 67 -16.86 17.84 17.01
CA GLY A 67 -17.16 17.02 18.17
C GLY A 67 -17.30 15.51 17.90
N LYS A 68 -17.36 14.75 18.99
CA LYS A 68 -17.36 13.29 18.98
C LYS A 68 -18.48 12.67 18.14
N ALA A 69 -19.69 13.20 18.25
CA ALA A 69 -20.86 12.61 17.57
C ALA A 69 -20.73 12.66 16.06
N VAL A 70 -20.24 13.78 15.51
CA VAL A 70 -20.03 13.96 14.06
C VAL A 70 -18.90 13.09 13.56
N ALA A 71 -17.78 13.03 14.29
CA ALA A 71 -16.64 12.21 13.91
C ALA A 71 -16.99 10.70 13.90
N LEU A 72 -17.71 10.21 14.90
CA LEU A 72 -18.18 8.83 14.95
C LEU A 72 -19.18 8.53 13.83
N HIS A 73 -20.17 9.42 13.61
CA HIS A 73 -21.13 9.25 12.52
C HIS A 73 -20.44 9.20 11.16
N TYR A 74 -19.41 10.03 10.95
CA TYR A 74 -18.60 9.98 9.73
C TYR A 74 -17.96 8.60 9.55
N LEU A 75 -17.35 8.04 10.59
CA LEU A 75 -16.72 6.71 10.51
C LEU A 75 -17.76 5.60 10.28
N ASP A 76 -18.88 5.64 11.00
CA ASP A 76 -19.93 4.61 10.92
C ASP A 76 -20.61 4.58 9.54
N THR A 77 -20.63 5.72 8.83
CA THR A 77 -21.23 5.84 7.49
C THR A 77 -20.25 5.49 6.36
N ARG A 78 -18.97 5.22 6.65
CA ARG A 78 -18.00 4.80 5.63
C ARG A 78 -18.12 3.32 5.34
N ASN A 79 -18.00 2.99 4.07
CA ASN A 79 -17.92 1.59 3.67
C ASN A 79 -16.46 1.14 3.67
N PHE A 80 -16.10 0.31 4.63
CA PHE A 80 -14.75 -0.26 4.77
C PHE A 80 -14.61 -1.64 4.13
N THR A 81 -15.63 -2.15 3.44
CA THR A 81 -15.61 -3.50 2.86
C THR A 81 -14.46 -3.69 1.89
N GLU A 82 -14.29 -2.77 0.93
CA GLU A 82 -13.20 -2.85 -0.03
C GLU A 82 -11.81 -2.67 0.60
N PRO A 83 -11.56 -1.64 1.43
CA PRO A 83 -10.27 -1.50 2.11
C PRO A 83 -9.92 -2.69 2.99
N LEU A 84 -10.86 -3.26 3.73
CA LEU A 84 -10.64 -4.43 4.57
C LEU A 84 -10.37 -5.69 3.73
N PHE A 85 -11.06 -5.85 2.61
CA PHE A 85 -10.82 -6.96 1.68
C PHE A 85 -9.41 -6.87 1.08
N VAL A 86 -9.01 -5.69 0.58
CA VAL A 86 -7.66 -5.46 0.05
C VAL A 86 -6.61 -5.72 1.12
N PHE A 87 -6.80 -5.20 2.34
CA PHE A 87 -5.90 -5.44 3.47
C PHE A 87 -5.75 -6.94 3.78
N ALA A 88 -6.86 -7.69 3.85
CA ALA A 88 -6.84 -9.12 4.10
C ALA A 88 -6.07 -9.88 3.00
N ILE A 89 -6.28 -9.51 1.73
CA ILE A 89 -5.54 -10.10 0.59
C ILE A 89 -4.05 -9.76 0.69
N MET A 90 -3.67 -8.53 0.99
CA MET A 90 -2.27 -8.12 1.13
C MET A 90 -1.57 -8.91 2.23
N VAL A 91 -2.20 -9.05 3.40
CA VAL A 91 -1.66 -9.86 4.51
C VAL A 91 -1.50 -11.32 4.12
N ALA A 92 -2.50 -11.89 3.45
CA ALA A 92 -2.42 -13.26 2.95
C ALA A 92 -1.31 -13.43 1.91
N ALA A 93 -1.23 -12.54 0.92
CA ALA A 93 -0.24 -12.57 -0.15
C ALA A 93 1.21 -12.42 0.37
N ALA A 94 1.43 -11.56 1.37
CA ALA A 94 2.73 -11.39 2.02
C ALA A 94 3.13 -12.56 2.94
N SER A 95 2.26 -13.55 3.13
CA SER A 95 2.55 -14.69 4.00
C SER A 95 3.61 -15.62 3.41
N LYS A 96 4.48 -16.17 4.28
CA LYS A 96 5.54 -17.12 3.85
C LYS A 96 5.04 -18.27 2.97
N PRO A 97 3.92 -18.95 3.28
CA PRO A 97 3.44 -20.05 2.46
C PRO A 97 3.13 -19.64 1.01
N ILE A 98 2.51 -18.48 0.82
CA ILE A 98 2.15 -17.99 -0.52
C ILE A 98 3.39 -17.56 -1.29
N LEU A 99 4.32 -16.84 -0.66
CA LEU A 99 5.61 -16.49 -1.28
C LEU A 99 6.43 -17.73 -1.66
N GLN A 100 6.45 -18.75 -0.81
CA GLN A 100 7.12 -20.02 -1.11
C GLN A 100 6.45 -20.77 -2.26
N ALA A 101 5.12 -20.82 -2.30
CA ALA A 101 4.36 -21.44 -3.38
C ALA A 101 4.60 -20.72 -4.72
N ALA A 102 4.54 -19.38 -4.74
CA ALA A 102 4.84 -18.58 -5.93
C ALA A 102 6.27 -18.81 -6.42
N GLY A 103 7.26 -18.82 -5.51
CA GLY A 103 8.65 -19.13 -5.86
C GLY A 103 8.85 -20.56 -6.33
N ALA A 104 8.13 -21.54 -5.78
CA ALA A 104 8.19 -22.93 -6.25
C ALA A 104 7.58 -23.08 -7.66
N LEU A 105 6.44 -22.43 -7.90
CA LEU A 105 5.80 -22.40 -9.22
C LEU A 105 6.70 -21.77 -10.27
N THR A 106 7.29 -20.61 -9.99
CA THR A 106 8.23 -19.93 -10.88
C THR A 106 9.42 -20.83 -11.22
N ARG A 107 10.03 -21.48 -10.22
CA ARG A 107 11.14 -22.42 -10.43
C ARG A 107 10.71 -23.65 -11.24
N GLY A 108 9.53 -24.20 -10.97
CA GLY A 108 8.98 -25.33 -11.70
C GLY A 108 8.79 -25.00 -13.19
N LEU A 109 8.19 -23.89 -13.49
CA LEU A 109 7.96 -23.42 -14.86
C LEU A 109 9.27 -23.11 -15.58
N THR A 110 10.22 -22.45 -14.91
CA THR A 110 11.56 -22.20 -15.48
C THR A 110 12.26 -23.48 -15.90
N ARG A 111 12.14 -24.56 -15.10
CA ARG A 111 12.74 -25.87 -15.40
C ARG A 111 12.02 -26.64 -16.51
N SER A 112 10.74 -26.37 -16.71
CA SER A 112 9.94 -27.04 -17.76
C SER A 112 10.17 -26.48 -19.16
N LEU A 113 10.79 -25.31 -19.27
CA LEU A 113 11.07 -24.68 -20.56
C LEU A 113 12.36 -25.29 -21.15
N PRO A 114 12.36 -25.75 -22.43
CA PRO A 114 13.52 -26.31 -23.12
C PRO A 114 14.46 -25.19 -23.63
N LEU A 115 14.83 -24.26 -22.77
CA LEU A 115 15.65 -23.09 -23.06
C LEU A 115 16.84 -23.05 -22.09
N ALA A 116 17.85 -22.23 -22.41
CA ALA A 116 18.95 -21.99 -21.49
C ALA A 116 18.40 -21.44 -20.14
N PRO A 117 18.91 -21.92 -18.98
CA PRO A 117 18.33 -21.62 -17.67
C PRO A 117 18.10 -20.12 -17.38
N GLY A 118 19.06 -19.27 -17.81
CA GLY A 118 18.95 -17.82 -17.66
C GLY A 118 17.83 -17.22 -18.51
N LEU A 119 17.68 -17.68 -19.75
CA LEU A 119 16.63 -17.20 -20.66
C LEU A 119 15.25 -17.66 -20.19
N SER A 120 15.11 -18.91 -19.77
CA SER A 120 13.86 -19.45 -19.18
C SER A 120 13.43 -18.65 -17.98
N PHE A 121 14.36 -18.34 -17.07
CA PHE A 121 14.07 -17.54 -15.88
C PHE A 121 13.58 -16.13 -16.24
N VAL A 122 14.32 -15.42 -17.10
CA VAL A 122 13.94 -14.06 -17.53
C VAL A 122 12.59 -14.06 -18.23
N LEU A 123 12.31 -15.03 -19.10
CA LEU A 123 11.04 -15.15 -19.80
C LEU A 123 9.88 -15.40 -18.82
N VAL A 124 10.03 -16.34 -17.89
CA VAL A 124 9.01 -16.62 -16.87
C VAL A 124 8.78 -15.41 -15.97
N VAL A 125 9.84 -14.74 -15.51
CA VAL A 125 9.72 -13.58 -14.63
C VAL A 125 9.07 -12.39 -15.35
N LEU A 126 9.42 -12.12 -16.60
CA LEU A 126 8.89 -10.98 -17.33
C LEU A 126 7.48 -11.20 -17.89
N THR A 127 7.04 -12.46 -18.04
CA THR A 127 5.70 -12.74 -18.59
C THR A 127 4.73 -13.25 -17.51
N LEU A 128 5.09 -14.32 -16.82
CA LEU A 128 4.20 -15.00 -15.89
C LEU A 128 4.04 -14.22 -14.57
N VAL A 129 5.12 -13.67 -14.03
CA VAL A 129 5.05 -12.95 -12.75
C VAL A 129 4.14 -11.72 -12.81
N PRO A 130 4.21 -10.84 -13.83
CA PRO A 130 3.25 -9.75 -13.99
C PRO A 130 1.80 -10.24 -14.18
N LEU A 131 1.60 -11.33 -14.92
CA LEU A 131 0.27 -11.93 -15.06
C LEU A 131 -0.25 -12.47 -13.74
N MET A 132 0.57 -13.15 -12.97
CA MET A 132 0.20 -13.61 -11.62
C MET A 132 -0.07 -12.45 -10.68
N GLY A 133 0.68 -11.36 -10.76
CA GLY A 133 0.45 -10.13 -10.00
C GLY A 133 -0.92 -9.53 -10.23
N SER A 134 -1.43 -9.61 -11.45
CA SER A 134 -2.80 -9.17 -11.78
C SER A 134 -3.89 -10.03 -11.13
N PHE A 135 -3.60 -11.28 -10.77
CA PHE A 135 -4.57 -12.19 -10.15
C PHE A 135 -4.45 -12.27 -8.64
N ILE A 136 -3.25 -12.08 -8.10
CA ILE A 136 -2.97 -12.32 -6.68
C ILE A 136 -2.92 -11.01 -5.92
N THR A 137 -2.09 -10.12 -6.24
CA THR A 137 -1.91 -8.73 -5.83
C THR A 137 -0.47 -8.31 -6.14
N GLU A 138 -0.25 -7.04 -6.35
CA GLU A 138 1.05 -6.48 -6.68
C GLU A 138 2.17 -6.84 -5.66
N PRO A 139 1.96 -6.81 -4.33
CA PRO A 139 2.99 -7.16 -3.35
C PRO A 139 3.48 -8.62 -3.41
N ALA A 140 2.67 -9.54 -3.91
CA ALA A 140 3.06 -10.95 -4.04
C ALA A 140 3.82 -11.25 -5.34
N ALA A 141 3.84 -10.30 -6.28
CA ALA A 141 4.50 -10.42 -7.57
C ALA A 141 5.90 -9.77 -7.60
N MET A 142 6.20 -8.91 -6.63
CA MET A 142 7.52 -8.30 -6.43
C MET A 142 8.44 -9.26 -5.67
#